data_097c189ca8be9c8494931eddc9768e46
#
_entry.id   097c189ca8be9c8494931eddc9768e46
#
_cell.length_a   1.000
_cell.length_b   1.000
_cell.length_c   1.000
_cell.angle_alpha   90.00
_cell.angle_beta   90.00
_cell.angle_gamma   90.00
#
_symmetry.space_group_name_H-M   'P 1'
#
loop_
_entity.id
_entity.type
_entity.pdbx_description
1 polymer ?
#
loop_
_entity_poly.entity_id
_entity_poly.type
_entity_poly.pdbx_seq_one_letter_code
_entity_poly.pdbx_strand_id
1 'polypeptide(L)'
;NRCRRQRQMCIRDSNISVCIIEAGKKDKDPRIHIPIGFAFFGPNNPVSWNYETVPQKEFEEVTVAEPAAEVVDTAGGVHSIKQEVKEHRRGAQPRGKTLGGSSSINAMLYVRGHRWDYDHWASLGNEGWSYNEILKYFKRAEHNETFDDEYHGQGGPLNVSKIRHENKPTKDFVEAGSKLYKHNKDFNGGEQEGIGFYQTTQKDGKRCSTAKAYLVPALDRQNLTVITEANVNKILIDNHKASGVEYIDVEGESHIISASKEVLLCSGAFGSPQILLRSGVGPREEIEKHGIEHKVDLPGVGMNLQDHIDYLTVHKYNSMQFIGTSIKAFLIKYPLEVLKYILQKTGLFTSTIAEAGGFIKSSDSKEIPDIPVSYTHLRAHETHEN
;
A
#
# COMPACT_ATOMS: atom_id res chain seq x y z
N ASN A 1 -12.60 -4.52 -22.25
CA ASN A 1 -11.65 -4.27 -21.13
C ASN A 1 -12.38 -4.29 -19.79
N ARG A 2 -12.54 -5.48 -19.18
CA ARG A 2 -13.08 -5.60 -17.82
C ARG A 2 -11.97 -5.28 -16.81
N CYS A 3 -12.31 -4.50 -15.76
CA CYS A 3 -11.39 -4.13 -14.69
C CYS A 3 -10.70 -5.37 -14.09
N ARG A 4 -9.36 -5.32 -13.86
CA ARG A 4 -8.56 -6.42 -13.31
C ARG A 4 -9.13 -6.99 -12.01
N ARG A 5 -9.61 -6.14 -11.10
CA ARG A 5 -10.25 -6.57 -9.84
C ARG A 5 -11.52 -7.40 -10.09
N GLN A 6 -12.30 -7.04 -11.10
CA GLN A 6 -13.51 -7.79 -11.48
C GLN A 6 -13.14 -9.20 -11.99
N ARG A 7 -12.08 -9.34 -12.81
CA ARG A 7 -11.62 -10.64 -13.28
C ARG A 7 -11.16 -11.54 -12.13
N GLN A 8 -10.38 -11.02 -11.19
CA GLN A 8 -9.97 -11.78 -10.01
C GLN A 8 -11.17 -12.27 -9.18
N MET A 9 -12.20 -11.44 -8.98
CA MET A 9 -13.41 -11.83 -8.26
C MET A 9 -14.22 -12.88 -9.03
N CYS A 10 -14.34 -12.76 -10.35
CA CYS A 10 -15.01 -13.76 -11.19
C CYS A 10 -14.27 -15.10 -11.21
N ILE A 11 -12.93 -15.07 -11.20
CA ILE A 11 -12.10 -16.28 -11.14
C ILE A 11 -12.26 -16.98 -9.78
N ARG A 12 -12.31 -16.24 -8.70
CA ARG A 12 -12.54 -16.79 -7.35
C ARG A 12 -13.78 -17.68 -7.27
N ASP A 13 -14.85 -17.31 -7.97
CA ASP A 13 -16.14 -17.99 -7.88
C ASP A 13 -16.38 -19.00 -9.01
N SER A 14 -15.36 -19.27 -9.85
CA SER A 14 -15.43 -20.18 -10.99
C SER A 14 -14.73 -21.52 -10.74
N ASN A 15 -14.94 -22.48 -11.63
CA ASN A 15 -14.23 -23.76 -11.67
C ASN A 15 -12.87 -23.68 -12.41
N ILE A 16 -12.40 -22.47 -12.72
CA ILE A 16 -11.12 -22.26 -13.41
C ILE A 16 -9.99 -22.49 -12.40
N SER A 17 -8.99 -23.24 -12.80
CA SER A 17 -7.76 -23.39 -12.01
C SER A 17 -6.98 -22.08 -12.00
N VAL A 18 -6.57 -21.64 -10.81
CA VAL A 18 -5.85 -20.39 -10.58
C VAL A 18 -4.55 -20.69 -9.82
N CYS A 19 -3.45 -20.12 -10.30
CA CYS A 19 -2.19 -20.09 -9.57
C CYS A 19 -1.86 -18.64 -9.17
N ILE A 20 -1.67 -18.39 -7.88
CA ILE A 20 -1.18 -17.11 -7.34
C ILE A 20 0.30 -17.28 -7.02
N ILE A 21 1.12 -16.38 -7.56
CA ILE A 21 2.57 -16.35 -7.32
C ILE A 21 2.88 -15.05 -6.57
N GLU A 22 3.50 -15.17 -5.41
CA GLU A 22 3.89 -14.06 -4.53
C GLU A 22 5.38 -14.14 -4.21
N ALA A 23 6.09 -13.06 -4.43
CA ALA A 23 7.53 -13.00 -4.17
C ALA A 23 7.88 -13.05 -2.67
N GLY A 24 6.98 -12.60 -1.82
CA GLY A 24 7.18 -12.59 -0.37
C GLY A 24 6.68 -13.84 0.32
N LYS A 25 6.90 -13.86 1.62
CA LYS A 25 6.42 -14.92 2.52
C LYS A 25 4.92 -14.82 2.79
N LYS A 26 4.38 -15.87 3.41
CA LYS A 26 3.03 -15.82 4.00
C LYS A 26 2.96 -14.72 5.05
N ASP A 27 1.80 -14.10 5.17
CA ASP A 27 1.50 -12.98 6.09
C ASP A 27 1.42 -13.40 7.57
N LYS A 28 2.46 -14.07 8.08
CA LYS A 28 2.50 -14.60 9.48
C LYS A 28 3.01 -13.61 10.51
N ASP A 29 3.66 -12.53 10.09
CA ASP A 29 4.19 -11.51 11.00
C ASP A 29 3.03 -10.85 11.78
N PRO A 30 3.03 -10.89 13.13
CA PRO A 30 1.95 -10.34 13.95
C PRO A 30 1.77 -8.83 13.74
N ARG A 31 2.82 -8.09 13.36
CA ARG A 31 2.75 -6.66 13.05
C ARG A 31 1.85 -6.36 11.85
N ILE A 32 1.66 -7.32 10.94
CA ILE A 32 0.70 -7.21 9.84
C ILE A 32 -0.74 -7.18 10.38
N HIS A 33 -1.06 -8.02 11.34
CA HIS A 33 -2.45 -8.25 11.78
C HIS A 33 -2.93 -7.27 12.84
N ILE A 34 -2.00 -6.76 13.66
CA ILE A 34 -2.29 -5.75 14.68
C ILE A 34 -2.28 -4.37 13.98
N PRO A 35 -3.38 -3.61 13.98
CA PRO A 35 -3.48 -2.37 13.21
C PRO A 35 -2.32 -1.40 13.41
N ILE A 36 -1.95 -1.08 14.63
CA ILE A 36 -0.82 -0.18 14.90
C ILE A 36 0.55 -0.76 14.47
N GLY A 37 0.60 -2.07 14.19
CA GLY A 37 1.85 -2.78 13.90
C GLY A 37 2.62 -2.23 12.69
N PHE A 38 1.92 -1.59 11.73
CA PHE A 38 2.58 -0.99 10.56
C PHE A 38 3.58 0.12 10.95
N ALA A 39 3.35 0.83 12.05
CA ALA A 39 4.27 1.86 12.54
C ALA A 39 5.60 1.30 13.05
N PHE A 40 5.68 -0.01 13.27
CA PHE A 40 6.90 -0.70 13.70
C PHE A 40 7.61 -1.42 12.54
N PHE A 41 7.20 -1.16 11.31
CA PHE A 41 7.94 -1.55 10.12
C PHE A 41 9.03 -0.48 9.85
N GLY A 42 10.19 -0.68 10.45
CA GLY A 42 11.36 0.19 10.23
C GLY A 42 12.07 -0.05 8.89
N PRO A 43 13.23 0.58 8.69
CA PRO A 43 14.12 0.27 7.57
C PRO A 43 14.46 -1.22 7.51
N ASN A 44 14.70 -1.74 6.32
CA ASN A 44 14.98 -3.16 6.08
C ASN A 44 13.86 -4.10 6.56
N ASN A 45 12.62 -3.67 6.39
CA ASN A 45 11.46 -4.45 6.74
C ASN A 45 11.39 -5.75 5.92
N PRO A 46 11.36 -6.95 6.56
CA PRO A 46 11.39 -8.24 5.84
C PRO A 46 10.13 -8.52 5.01
N VAL A 47 9.04 -7.78 5.24
CA VAL A 47 7.79 -7.88 4.47
C VAL A 47 7.59 -6.71 3.50
N SER A 48 8.67 -5.99 3.18
CA SER A 48 8.70 -4.92 2.18
C SER A 48 9.81 -5.19 1.16
N TRP A 49 9.62 -4.65 -0.07
CA TRP A 49 10.68 -4.61 -1.07
C TRP A 49 11.79 -3.63 -0.72
N ASN A 50 11.53 -2.70 0.20
CA ASN A 50 12.47 -1.64 0.63
C ASN A 50 13.03 -0.85 -0.56
N TYR A 51 12.18 -0.50 -1.52
CA TYR A 51 12.59 0.34 -2.64
C TYR A 51 12.93 1.74 -2.19
N GLU A 52 13.88 2.36 -2.89
CA GLU A 52 14.25 3.75 -2.76
C GLU A 52 14.29 4.40 -4.14
N THR A 53 14.07 5.70 -4.18
CA THR A 53 14.30 6.47 -5.40
C THR A 53 15.80 6.57 -5.70
N VAL A 54 16.14 6.91 -6.94
CA VAL A 54 17.50 7.44 -7.22
C VAL A 54 17.68 8.77 -6.47
N PRO A 55 18.93 9.23 -6.25
CA PRO A 55 19.16 10.55 -5.66
C PRO A 55 18.40 11.64 -6.42
N GLN A 56 17.66 12.47 -5.71
CA GLN A 56 16.81 13.51 -6.29
C GLN A 56 17.41 14.89 -6.04
N LYS A 57 17.69 15.65 -7.09
CA LYS A 57 18.36 16.96 -7.03
C LYS A 57 17.59 18.01 -6.23
N GLU A 58 16.28 17.83 -6.11
CA GLU A 58 15.37 18.70 -5.35
C GLU A 58 15.44 18.50 -3.85
N PHE A 59 16.08 17.42 -3.40
CA PHE A 59 16.32 17.13 -1.98
C PHE A 59 17.71 17.62 -1.53
N GLU A 60 17.84 17.89 -0.24
CA GLU A 60 19.11 18.25 0.37
C GLU A 60 20.17 17.16 0.16
N GLU A 61 21.43 17.59 0.06
CA GLU A 61 22.56 16.67 0.09
C GLU A 61 22.71 16.06 1.49
N VAL A 62 22.93 14.76 1.54
CA VAL A 62 23.19 14.01 2.76
C VAL A 62 24.51 13.27 2.62
N THR A 63 25.20 13.09 3.74
CA THR A 63 26.41 12.26 3.77
C THR A 63 26.02 10.81 3.94
N VAL A 64 26.37 9.97 2.98
CA VAL A 64 26.14 8.52 3.01
C VAL A 64 27.45 7.76 3.05
N ALA A 65 27.46 6.63 3.74
CA ALA A 65 28.63 5.77 3.83
C ALA A 65 28.54 4.69 2.75
N GLU A 66 29.38 4.80 1.72
CA GLU A 66 29.46 3.79 0.65
C GLU A 66 30.64 2.84 0.85
N PRO A 67 30.55 1.56 0.44
CA PRO A 67 31.68 0.65 0.41
C PRO A 67 32.73 1.18 -0.59
N ALA A 68 33.92 1.54 -0.09
CA ALA A 68 35.03 2.02 -0.93
C ALA A 68 35.96 0.89 -1.38
N ALA A 69 36.18 -0.11 -0.51
CA ALA A 69 37.04 -1.26 -0.79
C ALA A 69 36.70 -2.41 0.17
N GLU A 70 36.98 -3.63 -0.26
CA GLU A 70 37.11 -4.78 0.63
C GLU A 70 38.60 -5.02 0.93
N VAL A 71 38.94 -5.09 2.20
CA VAL A 71 40.28 -5.40 2.65
C VAL A 71 40.25 -6.73 3.38
N VAL A 72 41.11 -7.63 2.98
CA VAL A 72 41.33 -8.91 3.66
C VAL A 72 42.42 -8.72 4.71
N ASP A 73 42.10 -9.00 5.97
CA ASP A 73 43.10 -8.96 7.04
C ASP A 73 44.05 -10.17 7.01
N THR A 74 45.09 -10.13 7.81
CA THR A 74 46.10 -11.19 7.87
C THR A 74 45.58 -12.53 8.38
N ALA A 75 44.36 -12.58 8.91
CA ALA A 75 43.68 -13.79 9.37
C ALA A 75 42.60 -14.29 8.35
N GLY A 76 42.48 -13.64 7.17
CA GLY A 76 41.55 -13.98 6.12
C GLY A 76 40.13 -13.38 6.31
N GLY A 77 39.95 -12.46 7.28
CA GLY A 77 38.71 -11.74 7.48
C GLY A 77 38.50 -10.64 6.43
N VAL A 78 37.35 -10.56 5.83
CA VAL A 78 36.99 -9.52 4.84
C VAL A 78 36.38 -8.32 5.57
N HIS A 79 37.02 -7.15 5.46
CA HIS A 79 36.54 -5.89 6.03
C HIS A 79 36.18 -4.90 4.91
N SER A 80 35.01 -4.35 4.97
CA SER A 80 34.59 -3.29 4.05
C SER A 80 35.02 -1.92 4.60
N ILE A 81 35.89 -1.22 3.86
CA ILE A 81 36.18 0.18 4.12
C ILE A 81 35.04 1.02 3.56
N LYS A 82 34.45 1.86 4.40
CA LYS A 82 33.42 2.81 3.99
C LYS A 82 34.04 4.18 3.78
N GLN A 83 33.66 4.85 2.70
CA GLN A 83 33.92 6.26 2.48
C GLN A 83 32.66 7.07 2.62
N GLU A 84 32.75 8.28 3.09
CA GLU A 84 31.64 9.23 3.12
C GLU A 84 31.56 9.94 1.77
N VAL A 85 30.39 9.83 1.14
CA VAL A 85 30.08 10.50 -0.13
C VAL A 85 28.87 11.40 0.09
N LYS A 86 28.91 12.61 -0.46
CA LYS A 86 27.73 13.48 -0.51
C LYS A 86 26.88 13.12 -1.71
N GLU A 87 25.63 12.79 -1.46
CA GLU A 87 24.63 12.60 -2.51
C GLU A 87 23.30 13.27 -2.15
N HIS A 88 22.48 13.53 -3.16
CA HIS A 88 21.12 13.98 -2.91
C HIS A 88 20.28 12.89 -2.24
N ARG A 89 19.40 13.31 -1.34
CA ARG A 89 18.56 12.41 -0.55
C ARG A 89 17.72 11.48 -1.44
N ARG A 90 17.61 10.23 -1.03
CA ARG A 90 16.72 9.23 -1.63
C ARG A 90 15.41 9.17 -0.85
N GLY A 91 14.31 8.99 -1.54
CA GLY A 91 13.00 8.77 -0.93
C GLY A 91 12.71 7.29 -0.76
N ALA A 92 12.41 6.86 0.47
CA ALA A 92 11.98 5.50 0.72
C ALA A 92 10.60 5.23 0.08
N GLN A 93 10.47 4.07 -0.58
CA GLN A 93 9.25 3.65 -1.28
C GLN A 93 8.78 2.27 -0.78
N PRO A 94 8.19 2.18 0.42
CA PRO A 94 7.76 0.90 0.97
C PRO A 94 6.67 0.26 0.11
N ARG A 95 6.88 -0.99 -0.29
CA ARG A 95 5.90 -1.82 -1.02
C ARG A 95 5.89 -3.21 -0.41
N GLY A 96 4.71 -3.74 -0.12
CA GLY A 96 4.58 -5.03 0.55
C GLY A 96 5.14 -6.19 -0.28
N LYS A 97 5.97 -7.02 0.36
CA LYS A 97 6.54 -8.29 -0.15
C LYS A 97 6.06 -9.43 0.73
N THR A 98 4.78 -9.74 0.63
CA THR A 98 4.09 -10.77 1.42
C THR A 98 2.71 -11.00 0.83
N LEU A 99 2.02 -12.08 1.20
CA LEU A 99 0.62 -12.28 0.82
C LEU A 99 -0.22 -11.05 1.21
N GLY A 100 -1.00 -10.54 0.26
CA GLY A 100 -1.76 -9.30 0.38
C GLY A 100 -1.00 -8.05 -0.08
N GLY A 101 0.29 -8.15 -0.37
CA GLY A 101 1.10 -7.02 -0.86
C GLY A 101 1.04 -5.80 0.05
N SER A 102 0.94 -4.61 -0.52
CA SER A 102 0.91 -3.35 0.25
C SER A 102 -0.31 -3.20 1.15
N SER A 103 -1.41 -3.95 0.94
CA SER A 103 -2.54 -3.97 1.86
C SER A 103 -2.20 -4.60 3.22
N SER A 104 -1.11 -5.38 3.29
CA SER A 104 -0.61 -5.99 4.52
C SER A 104 0.29 -5.06 5.34
N ILE A 105 0.77 -3.94 4.76
CA ILE A 105 1.68 -3.01 5.44
C ILE A 105 1.21 -1.55 5.46
N ASN A 106 0.11 -1.20 4.77
CA ASN A 106 -0.44 0.16 4.73
C ASN A 106 -1.10 0.58 6.06
N ALA A 107 -1.49 1.86 6.16
CA ALA A 107 -2.20 2.41 7.32
C ALA A 107 -3.71 2.10 7.34
N MET A 108 -4.21 1.25 6.44
CA MET A 108 -5.62 0.77 6.40
C MET A 108 -6.68 1.85 6.18
N LEU A 109 -6.34 3.06 5.86
CA LEU A 109 -7.34 4.10 5.57
C LEU A 109 -8.13 3.70 4.32
N TYR A 110 -9.46 3.79 4.42
CA TYR A 110 -10.35 3.45 3.32
C TYR A 110 -10.98 4.72 2.75
N VAL A 111 -10.37 5.22 1.69
CA VAL A 111 -10.86 6.38 0.94
C VAL A 111 -10.80 6.05 -0.55
N ARG A 112 -11.89 6.33 -1.25
CA ARG A 112 -11.96 6.23 -2.72
C ARG A 112 -11.46 7.53 -3.33
N GLY A 113 -11.04 7.50 -4.59
CA GLY A 113 -10.81 8.70 -5.38
C GLY A 113 -12.09 9.55 -5.48
N HIS A 114 -11.94 10.83 -5.73
CA HIS A 114 -13.08 11.72 -5.98
C HIS A 114 -13.81 11.25 -7.26
N ARG A 115 -15.12 11.45 -7.33
CA ARG A 115 -15.90 11.05 -8.52
C ARG A 115 -15.37 11.65 -9.81
N TRP A 116 -14.85 12.87 -9.73
CA TRP A 116 -14.24 13.58 -10.85
C TRP A 116 -13.04 12.82 -11.42
N ASP A 117 -12.22 12.16 -10.61
CA ASP A 117 -11.05 11.42 -11.09
C ASP A 117 -11.45 10.33 -12.08
N TYR A 118 -12.52 9.61 -11.76
CA TYR A 118 -13.02 8.52 -12.60
C TYR A 118 -13.76 9.03 -13.83
N ASP A 119 -14.56 10.10 -13.69
CA ASP A 119 -15.25 10.73 -14.81
C ASP A 119 -14.22 11.37 -15.77
N HIS A 120 -13.13 11.93 -15.22
CA HIS A 120 -12.01 12.40 -16.03
C HIS A 120 -11.32 11.25 -16.78
N TRP A 121 -11.07 10.11 -16.13
CA TRP A 121 -10.53 8.93 -16.85
C TRP A 121 -11.45 8.49 -17.99
N ALA A 122 -12.74 8.48 -17.79
CA ALA A 122 -13.72 8.17 -18.85
C ALA A 122 -13.64 9.17 -19.99
N SER A 123 -13.52 10.48 -19.70
CA SER A 123 -13.41 11.54 -20.70
C SER A 123 -12.14 11.44 -21.56
N LEU A 124 -11.09 10.81 -21.04
CA LEU A 124 -9.85 10.51 -21.78
C LEU A 124 -9.97 9.25 -22.68
N GLY A 125 -11.19 8.74 -22.89
CA GLY A 125 -11.46 7.59 -23.76
C GLY A 125 -11.42 6.22 -23.05
N ASN A 126 -11.36 6.20 -21.72
CA ASN A 126 -11.42 4.94 -20.96
C ASN A 126 -12.89 4.57 -20.66
N GLU A 127 -13.60 4.06 -21.65
CA GLU A 127 -14.99 3.61 -21.50
C GLU A 127 -15.15 2.59 -20.37
N GLY A 128 -16.21 2.71 -19.59
CA GLY A 128 -16.50 1.84 -18.44
C GLY A 128 -15.79 2.27 -17.14
N TRP A 129 -15.13 3.44 -17.12
CA TRP A 129 -14.42 3.96 -15.96
C TRP A 129 -15.07 5.18 -15.30
N SER A 130 -16.21 5.67 -15.79
CA SER A 130 -16.94 6.72 -15.08
C SER A 130 -17.34 6.28 -13.68
N TYR A 131 -17.50 7.25 -12.77
CA TYR A 131 -17.83 6.95 -11.38
C TYR A 131 -19.07 6.05 -11.23
N ASN A 132 -20.12 6.35 -11.98
CA ASN A 132 -21.35 5.56 -11.93
C ASN A 132 -21.15 4.11 -12.42
N GLU A 133 -20.27 3.91 -13.38
CA GLU A 133 -19.96 2.56 -13.90
C GLU A 133 -19.10 1.75 -12.94
N ILE A 134 -18.20 2.40 -12.22
CA ILE A 134 -17.29 1.68 -11.29
C ILE A 134 -17.84 1.55 -9.88
N LEU A 135 -18.81 2.36 -9.46
CA LEU A 135 -19.41 2.33 -8.12
C LEU A 135 -19.92 0.92 -7.75
N LYS A 136 -20.54 0.22 -8.68
CA LYS A 136 -20.99 -1.17 -8.49
C LYS A 136 -19.88 -2.14 -8.09
N TYR A 137 -18.63 -1.86 -8.50
CA TYR A 137 -17.47 -2.69 -8.14
C TYR A 137 -16.92 -2.32 -6.76
N PHE A 138 -16.96 -1.06 -6.38
CA PHE A 138 -16.67 -0.66 -5.00
C PHE A 138 -17.67 -1.31 -4.05
N LYS A 139 -18.97 -1.20 -4.32
CA LYS A 139 -20.03 -1.84 -3.52
C LYS A 139 -19.86 -3.36 -3.44
N ARG A 140 -19.57 -4.01 -4.56
CA ARG A 140 -19.33 -5.46 -4.59
C ARG A 140 -18.13 -5.90 -3.76
N ALA A 141 -17.10 -5.08 -3.68
CA ALA A 141 -15.89 -5.38 -2.90
C ALA A 141 -16.07 -5.18 -1.39
N GLU A 142 -16.95 -4.26 -1.00
CA GLU A 142 -17.09 -3.72 0.33
C GLU A 142 -18.13 -4.45 1.18
N HIS A 143 -17.81 -4.62 2.46
CA HIS A 143 -18.80 -4.80 3.52
C HIS A 143 -18.61 -3.66 4.52
N ASN A 144 -19.50 -2.67 4.47
CA ASN A 144 -19.43 -1.49 5.33
C ASN A 144 -20.23 -1.71 6.62
N GLU A 145 -19.55 -1.70 7.78
CA GLU A 145 -20.20 -1.88 9.08
C GLU A 145 -21.03 -0.66 9.53
N THR A 146 -20.90 0.49 8.83
CA THR A 146 -21.42 1.78 9.29
C THR A 146 -22.52 2.32 8.40
N PHE A 147 -22.31 2.29 7.10
CA PHE A 147 -23.20 2.89 6.11
C PHE A 147 -23.85 1.80 5.26
N ASP A 148 -25.15 1.95 5.02
CA ASP A 148 -25.94 1.10 4.15
C ASP A 148 -26.83 2.02 3.29
N ASP A 149 -26.24 2.54 2.23
CA ASP A 149 -26.85 3.52 1.33
C ASP A 149 -26.47 3.25 -0.14
N GLU A 150 -26.78 4.19 -1.01
CA GLU A 150 -26.51 4.06 -2.43
C GLU A 150 -25.01 4.00 -2.79
N TYR A 151 -24.12 4.49 -1.92
CA TYR A 151 -22.68 4.53 -2.14
C TYR A 151 -21.94 3.31 -1.58
N HIS A 152 -22.52 2.64 -0.58
CA HIS A 152 -21.85 1.58 0.18
C HIS A 152 -22.33 0.19 -0.15
N GLY A 153 -21.46 -0.79 0.03
CA GLY A 153 -21.72 -2.20 -0.20
C GLY A 153 -21.89 -2.99 1.08
N GLN A 154 -22.78 -3.99 1.00
CA GLN A 154 -23.01 -4.96 2.05
C GLN A 154 -22.61 -6.36 1.60
N GLY A 155 -21.98 -7.15 2.49
CA GLY A 155 -21.66 -8.54 2.22
C GLY A 155 -20.43 -8.77 1.30
N GLY A 156 -19.74 -7.72 0.87
CA GLY A 156 -18.47 -7.86 0.13
C GLY A 156 -17.35 -8.41 1.02
N PRO A 157 -16.28 -8.91 0.42
CA PRO A 157 -15.19 -9.55 1.18
C PRO A 157 -14.30 -8.59 1.96
N LEU A 158 -14.18 -7.33 1.52
CA LEU A 158 -13.36 -6.31 2.18
C LEU A 158 -14.18 -5.62 3.26
N ASN A 159 -13.85 -5.89 4.51
CA ASN A 159 -14.52 -5.26 5.64
C ASN A 159 -14.04 -3.82 5.83
N VAL A 160 -14.98 -2.91 5.96
CA VAL A 160 -14.77 -1.48 6.21
C VAL A 160 -15.52 -1.10 7.49
N SER A 161 -14.81 -0.53 8.44
CA SER A 161 -15.36 -0.17 9.75
C SER A 161 -14.97 1.24 10.16
N LYS A 162 -15.67 1.78 11.17
CA LYS A 162 -15.17 2.95 11.89
C LYS A 162 -13.85 2.63 12.60
N ILE A 163 -13.07 3.66 12.89
CA ILE A 163 -11.94 3.54 13.82
C ILE A 163 -12.43 3.03 15.18
N ARG A 164 -11.63 2.17 15.83
CA ARG A 164 -11.96 1.58 17.14
C ARG A 164 -11.20 2.26 18.29
N HIS A 165 -10.38 3.23 17.96
CA HIS A 165 -9.64 4.05 18.90
C HIS A 165 -9.77 5.52 18.49
N GLU A 166 -10.47 6.30 19.30
CA GLU A 166 -10.59 7.73 19.12
C GLU A 166 -9.86 8.43 20.25
N ASN A 167 -8.67 8.94 19.99
CA ASN A 167 -7.94 9.70 20.99
C ASN A 167 -8.44 11.16 21.06
N LYS A 168 -8.23 11.80 22.22
CA LYS A 168 -8.67 13.18 22.41
C LYS A 168 -8.07 14.16 21.40
N PRO A 169 -6.74 14.15 21.11
CA PRO A 169 -6.16 15.06 20.12
C PRO A 169 -6.80 14.94 18.73
N THR A 170 -7.14 13.73 18.28
CA THR A 170 -7.83 13.54 17.01
C THR A 170 -9.25 14.13 17.04
N LYS A 171 -9.97 13.96 18.16
CA LYS A 171 -11.28 14.59 18.35
C LYS A 171 -11.19 16.11 18.33
N ASP A 172 -10.20 16.66 19.05
CA ASP A 172 -9.96 18.12 19.11
C ASP A 172 -9.63 18.67 17.71
N PHE A 173 -8.86 17.93 16.90
CA PHE A 173 -8.57 18.28 15.51
C PHE A 173 -9.84 18.31 14.65
N VAL A 174 -10.67 17.26 14.71
CA VAL A 174 -11.93 17.21 13.96
C VAL A 174 -12.88 18.32 14.40
N GLU A 175 -13.01 18.58 15.71
CA GLU A 175 -13.85 19.65 16.24
C GLU A 175 -13.37 21.02 15.78
N ALA A 176 -12.07 21.30 15.88
CA ALA A 176 -11.50 22.56 15.43
C ALA A 176 -11.64 22.75 13.92
N GLY A 177 -11.30 21.71 13.15
CA GLY A 177 -11.42 21.73 11.69
C GLY A 177 -12.86 21.93 11.20
N SER A 178 -13.83 21.33 11.90
CA SER A 178 -15.26 21.49 11.59
C SER A 178 -15.83 22.88 11.87
N LYS A 179 -15.07 23.76 12.53
CA LYS A 179 -15.42 25.19 12.69
C LYS A 179 -15.01 26.02 11.46
N LEU A 180 -14.05 25.52 10.69
CA LEU A 180 -13.50 26.21 9.52
C LEU A 180 -14.00 25.60 8.21
N TYR A 181 -14.22 24.29 8.20
CA TYR A 181 -14.63 23.50 7.05
C TYR A 181 -15.86 22.67 7.39
N LYS A 182 -16.56 22.18 6.37
CA LYS A 182 -17.68 21.26 6.55
C LYS A 182 -17.25 20.02 7.34
N HIS A 183 -18.05 19.61 8.35
CA HIS A 183 -17.88 18.31 8.97
C HIS A 183 -18.35 17.22 8.02
N ASN A 184 -17.47 16.33 7.63
CA ASN A 184 -17.79 15.20 6.77
C ASN A 184 -17.70 13.89 7.56
N LYS A 185 -18.80 13.15 7.59
CA LYS A 185 -18.90 11.86 8.28
C LYS A 185 -18.53 10.68 7.37
N ASP A 186 -18.45 10.93 6.07
CA ASP A 186 -18.25 9.90 5.05
C ASP A 186 -17.58 10.46 3.79
N PHE A 187 -16.30 10.19 3.64
CA PHE A 187 -15.52 10.61 2.46
C PHE A 187 -15.78 9.74 1.21
N ASN A 188 -16.56 8.66 1.34
CA ASN A 188 -16.87 7.73 0.26
C ASN A 188 -18.32 7.83 -0.24
N GLY A 189 -19.08 8.77 0.34
CA GLY A 189 -20.46 9.06 0.00
C GLY A 189 -20.62 10.03 -1.18
N GLY A 190 -21.70 10.82 -1.13
CA GLY A 190 -22.04 11.79 -2.17
C GLY A 190 -21.07 12.96 -2.31
N GLU A 191 -20.43 13.35 -1.21
CA GLU A 191 -19.45 14.45 -1.13
C GLU A 191 -18.19 14.01 -0.41
N GLN A 192 -17.03 14.42 -0.93
CA GLN A 192 -15.74 14.13 -0.32
C GLN A 192 -15.18 15.32 0.47
N GLU A 193 -15.60 16.55 0.17
CA GLU A 193 -15.10 17.77 0.81
C GLU A 193 -15.44 17.82 2.30
N GLY A 194 -14.50 18.27 3.12
CA GLY A 194 -14.67 18.52 4.55
C GLY A 194 -13.64 17.81 5.42
N ILE A 195 -13.82 17.91 6.74
CA ILE A 195 -12.96 17.34 7.79
C ILE A 195 -13.75 16.30 8.58
N GLY A 196 -13.13 15.16 8.89
CA GLY A 196 -13.79 14.09 9.64
C GLY A 196 -12.87 12.92 9.99
N PHE A 197 -13.46 11.87 10.54
CA PHE A 197 -12.76 10.61 10.80
C PHE A 197 -12.76 9.72 9.56
N TYR A 198 -11.66 9.02 9.34
CA TYR A 198 -11.58 8.03 8.27
C TYR A 198 -12.27 6.71 8.67
N GLN A 199 -12.80 6.01 7.68
CA GLN A 199 -13.08 4.59 7.78
C GLN A 199 -11.81 3.78 7.51
N THR A 200 -11.79 2.53 8.00
CA THR A 200 -10.59 1.68 7.94
C THR A 200 -10.91 0.28 7.44
N THR A 201 -9.96 -0.34 6.74
CA THR A 201 -10.04 -1.76 6.36
C THR A 201 -9.66 -2.64 7.54
N GLN A 202 -10.52 -2.66 8.56
CA GLN A 202 -10.38 -3.49 9.75
C GLN A 202 -11.62 -4.36 9.94
N LYS A 203 -11.41 -5.57 10.49
CA LYS A 203 -12.46 -6.47 10.95
C LYS A 203 -12.10 -6.96 12.34
N ASP A 204 -13.01 -6.83 13.30
CA ASP A 204 -12.83 -7.27 14.69
C ASP A 204 -11.52 -6.75 15.32
N GLY A 205 -11.18 -5.48 15.07
CA GLY A 205 -9.96 -4.84 15.57
C GLY A 205 -8.65 -5.39 15.00
N LYS A 206 -8.70 -6.07 13.86
CA LYS A 206 -7.54 -6.58 13.12
C LYS A 206 -7.55 -6.03 11.70
N ARG A 207 -6.38 -5.94 11.08
CA ARG A 207 -6.25 -5.60 9.66
C ARG A 207 -7.03 -6.59 8.79
N CYS A 208 -7.85 -6.05 7.88
CA CYS A 208 -8.48 -6.77 6.80
C CYS A 208 -7.70 -6.54 5.49
N SER A 209 -6.54 -7.17 5.34
CA SER A 209 -5.75 -7.12 4.11
C SER A 209 -6.48 -7.82 2.96
N THR A 210 -6.05 -7.62 1.72
CA THR A 210 -6.60 -8.35 0.57
C THR A 210 -6.37 -9.86 0.70
N ALA A 211 -5.29 -10.31 1.36
CA ALA A 211 -5.11 -11.72 1.69
C ALA A 211 -6.23 -12.21 2.62
N LYS A 212 -6.53 -11.47 3.70
CA LYS A 212 -7.61 -11.84 4.63
C LYS A 212 -9.00 -11.75 4.00
N ALA A 213 -9.24 -10.74 3.18
CA ALA A 213 -10.53 -10.50 2.55
C ALA A 213 -10.85 -11.51 1.44
N TYR A 214 -9.88 -11.85 0.60
CA TYR A 214 -10.13 -12.58 -0.65
C TYR A 214 -9.46 -13.95 -0.70
N LEU A 215 -8.20 -14.07 -0.22
CA LEU A 215 -7.43 -15.29 -0.36
C LEU A 215 -7.77 -16.31 0.71
N VAL A 216 -7.74 -15.91 1.98
CA VAL A 216 -7.97 -16.83 3.11
C VAL A 216 -9.30 -17.60 2.98
N PRO A 217 -10.43 -16.95 2.61
CA PRO A 217 -11.70 -17.68 2.41
C PRO A 217 -11.70 -18.66 1.23
N ALA A 218 -10.70 -18.62 0.37
CA ALA A 218 -10.62 -19.44 -0.82
C ALA A 218 -9.54 -20.53 -0.74
N LEU A 219 -8.76 -20.60 0.35
CA LEU A 219 -7.60 -21.52 0.45
C LEU A 219 -7.99 -23.01 0.39
N ASP A 220 -9.19 -23.36 0.79
CA ASP A 220 -9.67 -24.76 0.78
C ASP A 220 -10.14 -25.22 -0.62
N ARG A 221 -10.07 -24.34 -1.62
CA ARG A 221 -10.47 -24.67 -2.99
C ARG A 221 -9.40 -25.54 -3.67
N GLN A 222 -9.80 -26.67 -4.22
CA GLN A 222 -8.91 -27.60 -4.94
C GLN A 222 -8.33 -27.00 -6.25
N ASN A 223 -9.01 -26.00 -6.83
CA ASN A 223 -8.60 -25.33 -8.06
C ASN A 223 -7.74 -24.07 -7.81
N LEU A 224 -7.32 -23.82 -6.56
CA LEU A 224 -6.44 -22.70 -6.19
C LEU A 224 -5.09 -23.23 -5.71
N THR A 225 -4.03 -22.78 -6.37
CA THR A 225 -2.65 -22.98 -5.94
C THR A 225 -2.04 -21.65 -5.53
N VAL A 226 -1.33 -21.63 -4.40
CA VAL A 226 -0.64 -20.42 -3.91
C VAL A 226 0.82 -20.75 -3.69
N ILE A 227 1.70 -20.09 -4.44
CA ILE A 227 3.15 -20.22 -4.34
C ILE A 227 3.68 -18.92 -3.74
N THR A 228 4.37 -19.02 -2.62
CA THR A 228 5.03 -17.90 -1.95
C THR A 228 6.54 -18.03 -2.09
N GLU A 229 7.28 -16.94 -1.84
CA GLU A 229 8.74 -16.91 -1.98
C GLU A 229 9.19 -17.22 -3.42
N ALA A 230 8.35 -16.81 -4.37
CA ALA A 230 8.50 -17.04 -5.80
C ALA A 230 8.52 -15.69 -6.55
N ASN A 231 9.70 -15.23 -6.90
CA ASN A 231 9.89 -13.94 -7.56
C ASN A 231 9.71 -14.08 -9.07
N VAL A 232 8.59 -13.55 -9.59
CA VAL A 232 8.32 -13.58 -11.04
C VAL A 232 9.41 -12.79 -11.78
N ASN A 233 10.14 -13.50 -12.63
CA ASN A 233 11.19 -12.93 -13.46
C ASN A 233 10.62 -12.26 -14.72
N LYS A 234 9.78 -12.98 -15.48
CA LYS A 234 9.14 -12.48 -16.70
C LYS A 234 7.87 -13.25 -17.04
N ILE A 235 7.05 -12.65 -17.89
CA ILE A 235 5.94 -13.30 -18.59
C ILE A 235 6.49 -13.94 -19.88
N LEU A 236 6.13 -15.18 -20.11
CA LEU A 236 6.44 -15.88 -21.37
C LEU A 236 5.43 -15.41 -22.42
N ILE A 237 5.95 -14.88 -23.53
CA ILE A 237 5.17 -14.32 -24.63
C ILE A 237 5.59 -15.00 -25.93
N ASP A 238 4.63 -15.70 -26.53
CA ASP A 238 4.80 -16.38 -27.81
C ASP A 238 3.74 -15.87 -28.80
N ASN A 239 4.15 -15.45 -29.98
CA ASN A 239 3.25 -14.92 -31.02
C ASN A 239 2.26 -13.86 -30.46
N HIS A 240 2.78 -12.88 -29.70
CA HIS A 240 2.02 -11.78 -29.04
C HIS A 240 0.97 -12.26 -28.03
N LYS A 241 1.09 -13.48 -27.52
CA LYS A 241 0.19 -14.05 -26.52
C LYS A 241 0.96 -14.49 -25.28
N ALA A 242 0.48 -14.11 -24.09
CA ALA A 242 1.04 -14.61 -22.85
C ALA A 242 0.70 -16.09 -22.68
N SER A 243 1.73 -16.92 -22.58
CA SER A 243 1.65 -18.39 -22.46
C SER A 243 1.95 -18.91 -21.06
N GLY A 244 2.54 -18.07 -20.19
CA GLY A 244 2.91 -18.47 -18.84
C GLY A 244 3.79 -17.42 -18.16
N VAL A 245 4.41 -17.84 -17.06
CA VAL A 245 5.37 -17.03 -16.32
C VAL A 245 6.58 -17.86 -15.92
N GLU A 246 7.74 -17.21 -15.88
CA GLU A 246 8.96 -17.71 -15.28
C GLU A 246 9.14 -17.03 -13.92
N TYR A 247 9.41 -17.79 -12.87
CA TYR A 247 9.74 -17.25 -11.55
C TYR A 247 11.00 -17.94 -11.00
N ILE A 248 11.64 -17.24 -10.06
CA ILE A 248 12.84 -17.72 -9.36
C ILE A 248 12.43 -17.93 -7.89
N ASP A 249 12.73 -19.09 -7.35
CA ASP A 249 12.50 -19.43 -5.95
C ASP A 249 13.60 -18.90 -5.02
N VAL A 250 13.55 -19.26 -3.73
CA VAL A 250 14.54 -18.82 -2.73
C VAL A 250 15.90 -19.49 -2.86
N GLU A 251 15.97 -20.64 -3.50
CA GLU A 251 17.19 -21.36 -3.81
C GLU A 251 17.88 -20.78 -5.06
N GLY A 252 17.21 -19.88 -5.79
CA GLY A 252 17.69 -19.30 -7.03
C GLY A 252 17.36 -20.13 -8.29
N GLU A 253 16.56 -21.19 -8.14
CA GLU A 253 16.16 -22.06 -9.25
C GLU A 253 15.02 -21.42 -10.05
N SER A 254 15.10 -21.57 -11.38
CA SER A 254 14.09 -21.05 -12.30
C SER A 254 13.00 -22.09 -12.57
N HIS A 255 11.76 -21.65 -12.47
CA HIS A 255 10.57 -22.48 -12.69
C HIS A 255 9.63 -21.82 -13.70
N ILE A 256 8.92 -22.64 -14.47
CA ILE A 256 7.93 -22.19 -15.45
C ILE A 256 6.55 -22.72 -15.09
N ILE A 257 5.56 -21.82 -15.15
CA ILE A 257 4.14 -22.18 -15.04
C ILE A 257 3.42 -21.71 -16.29
N SER A 258 2.82 -22.65 -17.00
CA SER A 258 2.02 -22.36 -18.19
C SER A 258 0.63 -21.85 -17.84
N ALA A 259 0.12 -20.91 -18.63
CA ALA A 259 -1.22 -20.36 -18.50
C ALA A 259 -2.05 -20.70 -19.74
N SER A 260 -3.12 -21.48 -19.56
CA SER A 260 -3.99 -21.90 -20.66
C SER A 260 -4.98 -20.80 -21.11
N LYS A 261 -5.29 -19.84 -20.22
CA LYS A 261 -6.27 -18.78 -20.50
C LYS A 261 -5.65 -17.39 -20.50
N GLU A 262 -5.11 -16.95 -19.39
CA GLU A 262 -4.54 -15.61 -19.25
C GLU A 262 -3.56 -15.53 -18.08
N VAL A 263 -2.67 -14.53 -18.12
CA VAL A 263 -1.81 -14.11 -17.02
C VAL A 263 -2.34 -12.79 -16.49
N LEU A 264 -2.63 -12.74 -15.19
CA LEU A 264 -3.08 -11.53 -14.49
C LEU A 264 -1.90 -10.89 -13.77
N LEU A 265 -1.39 -9.80 -14.30
CA LEU A 265 -0.27 -9.06 -13.72
C LEU A 265 -0.79 -8.06 -12.69
N CYS A 266 -0.54 -8.33 -11.39
CA CYS A 266 -1.05 -7.57 -10.26
C CYS A 266 0.07 -7.15 -9.28
N SER A 267 1.28 -6.92 -9.78
CA SER A 267 2.49 -6.66 -8.98
C SER A 267 2.64 -5.19 -8.52
N GLY A 268 1.59 -4.39 -8.64
CA GLY A 268 1.56 -2.98 -8.22
C GLY A 268 2.24 -2.03 -9.20
N ALA A 269 2.33 -0.75 -8.80
CA ALA A 269 2.79 0.34 -9.69
C ALA A 269 4.27 0.19 -10.10
N PHE A 270 5.10 -0.38 -9.25
CA PHE A 270 6.52 -0.65 -9.58
C PHE A 270 6.72 -2.03 -10.21
N GLY A 271 6.20 -3.08 -9.59
CA GLY A 271 6.48 -4.44 -10.03
C GLY A 271 5.85 -4.79 -11.38
N SER A 272 4.66 -4.27 -11.70
CA SER A 272 4.00 -4.57 -12.97
C SER A 272 4.77 -4.03 -14.19
N PRO A 273 5.18 -2.74 -14.21
CA PRO A 273 6.04 -2.26 -15.31
C PRO A 273 7.37 -2.99 -15.37
N GLN A 274 8.02 -3.26 -14.24
CA GLN A 274 9.28 -3.99 -14.20
C GLN A 274 9.17 -5.37 -14.84
N ILE A 275 8.14 -6.14 -14.52
CA ILE A 275 7.91 -7.46 -15.11
C ILE A 275 7.63 -7.35 -16.62
N LEU A 276 6.86 -6.34 -17.07
CA LEU A 276 6.60 -6.11 -18.49
C LEU A 276 7.90 -5.81 -19.25
N LEU A 277 8.73 -4.87 -18.75
CA LEU A 277 10.02 -4.54 -19.37
C LEU A 277 10.93 -5.77 -19.45
N ARG A 278 11.04 -6.55 -18.38
CA ARG A 278 11.81 -7.80 -18.37
C ARG A 278 11.25 -8.89 -19.31
N SER A 279 9.99 -8.77 -19.69
CA SER A 279 9.31 -9.66 -20.64
C SER A 279 9.43 -9.20 -22.10
N GLY A 280 10.14 -8.10 -22.36
CA GLY A 280 10.28 -7.52 -23.68
C GLY A 280 9.09 -6.63 -24.10
N VAL A 281 8.26 -6.15 -23.16
CA VAL A 281 7.11 -5.30 -23.42
C VAL A 281 7.35 -3.91 -22.85
N GLY A 282 7.49 -2.91 -23.71
CA GLY A 282 7.75 -1.52 -23.30
C GLY A 282 8.52 -0.73 -24.35
N PRO A 283 9.12 0.43 -23.97
CA PRO A 283 9.96 1.22 -24.86
C PRO A 283 11.15 0.40 -25.36
N ARG A 284 11.32 0.34 -26.69
CA ARG A 284 12.36 -0.47 -27.34
C ARG A 284 13.76 -0.15 -26.80
N GLU A 285 14.12 1.12 -26.79
CA GLU A 285 15.45 1.57 -26.39
C GLU A 285 15.80 1.15 -24.94
N GLU A 286 14.85 1.25 -24.03
CA GLU A 286 15.05 0.86 -22.64
C GLU A 286 15.23 -0.65 -22.49
N ILE A 287 14.46 -1.44 -23.24
CA ILE A 287 14.52 -2.90 -23.20
C ILE A 287 15.85 -3.40 -23.78
N GLU A 288 16.23 -2.91 -24.98
CA GLU A 288 17.44 -3.34 -25.68
C GLU A 288 18.72 -2.92 -24.96
N LYS A 289 18.71 -1.76 -24.25
CA LYS A 289 19.80 -1.30 -23.39
C LYS A 289 20.21 -2.33 -22.32
N HIS A 290 19.26 -3.14 -21.86
CA HIS A 290 19.49 -4.20 -20.89
C HIS A 290 19.70 -5.58 -21.50
N GLY A 291 19.90 -5.68 -22.81
CA GLY A 291 20.10 -6.95 -23.54
C GLY A 291 18.89 -7.86 -23.57
N ILE A 292 17.68 -7.29 -23.35
CA ILE A 292 16.43 -8.04 -23.40
C ILE A 292 15.85 -7.96 -24.81
N GLU A 293 15.36 -9.09 -25.31
CA GLU A 293 14.68 -9.14 -26.61
C GLU A 293 13.38 -8.32 -26.57
N HIS A 294 13.28 -7.32 -27.45
CA HIS A 294 12.08 -6.52 -27.59
C HIS A 294 11.00 -7.28 -28.36
N LYS A 295 9.82 -7.45 -27.73
CA LYS A 295 8.70 -8.23 -28.28
C LYS A 295 7.49 -7.39 -28.64
N VAL A 296 7.18 -6.39 -27.83
CA VAL A 296 6.00 -5.53 -28.01
C VAL A 296 6.36 -4.09 -27.70
N ASP A 297 6.20 -3.19 -28.66
CA ASP A 297 6.41 -1.77 -28.45
C ASP A 297 5.22 -1.16 -27.69
N LEU A 298 5.49 -0.73 -26.47
CA LEU A 298 4.51 -0.12 -25.58
C LEU A 298 5.18 1.00 -24.77
N PRO A 299 5.38 2.18 -25.39
CA PRO A 299 6.25 3.24 -24.86
C PRO A 299 5.78 3.81 -23.52
N GLY A 300 4.52 3.61 -23.12
CA GLY A 300 4.00 4.06 -21.82
C GLY A 300 4.37 3.18 -20.62
N VAL A 301 4.98 2.01 -20.83
CA VAL A 301 5.35 1.12 -19.72
C VAL A 301 6.49 1.71 -18.91
N GLY A 302 6.27 1.89 -17.61
CA GLY A 302 7.23 2.48 -16.68
C GLY A 302 7.30 4.01 -16.72
N MET A 303 6.53 4.65 -17.59
CA MET A 303 6.49 6.11 -17.71
C MET A 303 5.43 6.73 -16.81
N ASN A 304 5.55 8.05 -16.57
CA ASN A 304 4.59 8.86 -15.81
C ASN A 304 4.26 8.31 -14.41
N LEU A 305 5.25 7.76 -13.72
CA LEU A 305 5.08 7.41 -12.30
C LEU A 305 4.83 8.69 -11.51
N GLN A 306 3.70 8.74 -10.82
CA GLN A 306 3.29 9.87 -9.99
C GLN A 306 2.98 9.37 -8.59
N ASP A 307 3.30 10.20 -7.59
CA ASP A 307 2.92 9.98 -6.19
C ASP A 307 2.53 11.32 -5.57
N HIS A 308 1.87 11.29 -4.40
CA HIS A 308 1.50 12.49 -3.69
C HIS A 308 2.73 13.20 -3.12
N ILE A 309 2.74 14.53 -3.25
CA ILE A 309 3.64 15.37 -2.46
C ILE A 309 3.07 15.42 -1.05
N ASP A 310 3.89 15.09 -0.07
CA ASP A 310 3.53 15.15 1.35
C ASP A 310 4.32 16.25 2.05
N TYR A 311 3.62 17.11 2.78
CA TYR A 311 4.21 18.16 3.59
C TYR A 311 3.83 17.93 5.04
N LEU A 312 4.83 17.61 5.87
CA LEU A 312 4.63 17.25 7.26
C LEU A 312 4.94 18.43 8.19
N THR A 313 3.94 18.82 9.00
CA THR A 313 4.16 19.72 10.14
C THR A 313 4.14 18.95 11.44
N VAL A 314 5.17 19.13 12.27
CA VAL A 314 5.31 18.41 13.53
C VAL A 314 5.15 19.38 14.71
N HIS A 315 4.24 19.06 15.61
CA HIS A 315 3.96 19.84 16.80
C HIS A 315 4.27 19.04 18.07
N LYS A 316 5.09 19.62 18.96
CA LYS A 316 5.35 19.01 20.27
C LYS A 316 4.19 19.26 21.22
N TYR A 317 3.70 18.19 21.83
CA TYR A 317 2.60 18.24 22.78
C TYR A 317 2.91 17.44 24.05
N ASN A 318 2.74 18.08 25.22
CA ASN A 318 3.03 17.46 26.51
C ASN A 318 1.80 16.71 27.05
N SER A 319 1.54 15.52 26.54
CA SER A 319 0.45 14.68 27.04
C SER A 319 0.77 13.20 26.86
N MET A 320 0.31 12.39 27.81
CA MET A 320 0.32 10.92 27.70
C MET A 320 -0.72 10.36 26.71
N GLN A 321 -1.52 11.21 26.10
CA GLN A 321 -2.56 10.79 25.15
C GLN A 321 -1.97 10.36 23.79
N PHE A 322 -0.79 10.87 23.45
CA PHE A 322 -0.06 10.47 22.24
C PHE A 322 0.68 9.14 22.43
N ILE A 323 1.04 8.52 21.30
CA ILE A 323 1.97 7.41 21.30
C ILE A 323 3.36 7.97 21.65
N GLY A 324 3.84 7.70 22.84
CA GLY A 324 5.11 8.23 23.35
C GLY A 324 5.98 7.16 23.96
N THR A 325 7.27 7.46 24.09
CA THR A 325 8.31 6.56 24.61
C THR A 325 8.66 6.80 26.07
N SER A 326 7.77 7.49 26.86
CA SER A 326 8.06 7.74 28.27
C SER A 326 7.99 6.45 29.10
N ILE A 327 8.80 6.37 30.16
CA ILE A 327 8.79 5.23 31.11
C ILE A 327 7.38 5.00 31.67
N LYS A 328 6.64 6.08 31.99
CA LYS A 328 5.25 5.98 32.46
C LYS A 328 4.32 5.34 31.41
N ALA A 329 4.51 5.64 30.12
CA ALA A 329 3.75 5.00 29.06
C ALA A 329 4.04 3.50 28.99
N PHE A 330 5.32 3.12 29.10
CA PHE A 330 5.72 1.71 29.06
C PHE A 330 5.19 0.91 30.27
N LEU A 331 5.26 1.48 31.47
CA LEU A 331 4.90 0.75 32.69
C LEU A 331 3.40 0.72 32.97
N ILE A 332 2.65 1.72 32.54
CA ILE A 332 1.23 1.86 32.90
C ILE A 332 0.33 1.79 31.67
N LYS A 333 0.56 2.67 30.69
CA LYS A 333 -0.36 2.84 29.55
C LYS A 333 -0.37 1.62 28.64
N TYR A 334 0.80 1.16 28.17
CA TYR A 334 0.85 0.09 27.19
C TYR A 334 0.37 -1.27 27.72
N PRO A 335 0.67 -1.72 28.94
CA PRO A 335 0.08 -2.94 29.47
C PRO A 335 -1.45 -2.91 29.53
N LEU A 336 -2.04 -1.76 29.91
CA LEU A 336 -3.50 -1.59 29.92
C LEU A 336 -4.08 -1.60 28.49
N GLU A 337 -3.43 -0.97 27.54
CA GLU A 337 -3.86 -0.99 26.13
C GLU A 337 -3.71 -2.38 25.49
N VAL A 338 -2.67 -3.15 25.83
CA VAL A 338 -2.54 -4.56 25.45
C VAL A 338 -3.72 -5.37 25.99
N LEU A 339 -4.06 -5.18 27.26
CA LEU A 339 -5.19 -5.89 27.89
C LEU A 339 -6.52 -5.54 27.19
N LYS A 340 -6.78 -4.26 26.92
CA LYS A 340 -7.95 -3.82 26.15
C LYS A 340 -7.99 -4.47 24.78
N TYR A 341 -6.85 -4.51 24.09
CA TYR A 341 -6.78 -5.12 22.76
C TYR A 341 -7.06 -6.64 22.82
N ILE A 342 -6.49 -7.34 23.79
CA ILE A 342 -6.70 -8.80 23.94
C ILE A 342 -8.16 -9.10 24.25
N LEU A 343 -8.76 -8.39 25.22
CA LEU A 343 -10.09 -8.70 25.74
C LEU A 343 -11.22 -8.13 24.88
N GLN A 344 -11.05 -6.91 24.36
CA GLN A 344 -12.12 -6.15 23.73
C GLN A 344 -11.89 -5.83 22.23
N LYS A 345 -10.68 -6.05 21.72
CA LYS A 345 -10.28 -5.65 20.37
C LYS A 345 -10.51 -4.14 20.10
N THR A 346 -10.21 -3.32 21.12
CA THR A 346 -10.31 -1.85 21.09
C THR A 346 -9.02 -1.22 21.62
N GLY A 347 -8.98 0.11 21.68
CA GLY A 347 -7.85 0.86 22.23
C GLY A 347 -6.73 1.07 21.24
N LEU A 348 -5.58 1.53 21.75
CA LEU A 348 -4.44 2.01 20.99
C LEU A 348 -3.96 1.01 19.91
N PHE A 349 -3.99 -0.29 20.20
CA PHE A 349 -3.52 -1.32 19.26
C PHE A 349 -4.42 -1.48 18.03
N THR A 350 -5.63 -0.90 18.04
CA THR A 350 -6.49 -0.82 16.85
C THR A 350 -6.31 0.48 16.07
N SER A 351 -5.44 1.39 16.52
CA SER A 351 -5.19 2.66 15.87
C SER A 351 -4.49 2.49 14.52
N THR A 352 -4.90 3.31 13.56
CA THR A 352 -4.22 3.51 12.28
C THR A 352 -3.27 4.70 12.31
N ILE A 353 -3.11 5.33 13.48
CA ILE A 353 -2.29 6.53 13.72
C ILE A 353 -2.86 7.76 12.99
N ALA A 354 -3.14 7.66 11.71
CA ALA A 354 -3.82 8.68 10.91
C ALA A 354 -5.34 8.42 10.94
N GLU A 355 -6.01 8.82 12.02
CA GLU A 355 -7.41 8.48 12.28
C GLU A 355 -8.41 9.49 11.71
N ALA A 356 -7.96 10.72 11.43
CA ALA A 356 -8.78 11.80 10.92
C ALA A 356 -8.03 12.61 9.86
N GLY A 357 -8.79 13.35 9.10
CA GLY A 357 -8.27 14.23 8.07
C GLY A 357 -9.40 14.83 7.26
N GLY A 358 -9.14 15.11 6.01
CA GLY A 358 -10.16 15.66 5.13
C GLY A 358 -9.65 15.98 3.74
N PHE A 359 -10.55 16.57 2.99
CA PHE A 359 -10.30 17.07 1.65
C PHE A 359 -10.82 18.50 1.59
N ILE A 360 -9.95 19.42 1.30
CA ILE A 360 -10.28 20.86 1.27
C ILE A 360 -9.86 21.48 -0.06
N LYS A 361 -10.44 22.63 -0.38
CA LYS A 361 -10.06 23.41 -1.53
C LYS A 361 -8.99 24.44 -1.16
N SER A 362 -7.97 24.57 -2.00
CA SER A 362 -6.93 25.58 -1.81
C SER A 362 -7.45 27.01 -2.02
N SER A 363 -8.55 27.15 -2.74
CA SER A 363 -9.27 28.42 -2.97
C SER A 363 -10.72 28.17 -3.35
N ASP A 364 -11.57 29.17 -3.15
CA ASP A 364 -13.00 29.12 -3.51
C ASP A 364 -13.25 28.97 -5.03
N SER A 365 -12.24 29.25 -5.85
CA SER A 365 -12.34 29.07 -7.30
C SER A 365 -12.23 27.63 -7.77
N LYS A 366 -11.86 26.70 -6.88
CA LYS A 366 -11.76 25.28 -7.21
C LYS A 366 -13.12 24.60 -7.16
N GLU A 367 -13.43 23.82 -8.18
CA GLU A 367 -14.67 23.04 -8.22
C GLU A 367 -14.61 21.82 -7.30
N ILE A 368 -13.43 21.23 -7.17
CA ILE A 368 -13.19 20.01 -6.36
C ILE A 368 -12.09 20.25 -5.33
N PRO A 369 -12.07 19.50 -4.22
CA PRO A 369 -10.96 19.49 -3.27
C PRO A 369 -9.65 19.09 -3.95
N ASP A 370 -8.60 19.86 -3.73
CA ASP A 370 -7.27 19.65 -4.29
C ASP A 370 -6.18 19.48 -3.21
N ILE A 371 -6.53 19.60 -1.92
CA ILE A 371 -5.64 19.39 -0.80
C ILE A 371 -6.21 18.30 0.11
N PRO A 372 -5.61 17.09 0.14
CA PRO A 372 -5.86 16.13 1.20
C PRO A 372 -5.13 16.56 2.47
N VAL A 373 -5.81 16.46 3.62
CA VAL A 373 -5.26 16.72 4.94
C VAL A 373 -5.31 15.42 5.74
N SER A 374 -4.22 15.05 6.39
CA SER A 374 -4.19 13.91 7.30
C SER A 374 -3.62 14.31 8.65
N TYR A 375 -4.30 13.98 9.72
CA TYR A 375 -3.86 14.21 11.09
C TYR A 375 -3.32 12.91 11.68
N THR A 376 -2.09 12.94 12.16
CA THR A 376 -1.46 11.81 12.83
C THR A 376 -1.08 12.17 14.26
N HIS A 377 -1.21 11.24 15.20
CA HIS A 377 -0.86 11.44 16.60
C HIS A 377 0.40 10.67 17.02
N LEU A 378 1.24 10.32 16.06
CA LEU A 378 2.54 9.69 16.32
C LEU A 378 3.58 10.76 16.62
N ARG A 379 4.38 10.57 17.67
CA ARG A 379 5.58 11.34 17.85
C ARG A 379 6.57 10.93 16.76
N ALA A 380 6.79 11.79 15.80
CA ALA A 380 7.92 11.63 14.89
C ALA A 380 9.19 11.63 15.74
N HIS A 381 9.96 10.55 15.71
CA HIS A 381 11.35 10.63 16.10
C HIS A 381 12.03 11.45 15.01
N GLU A 382 12.41 12.65 15.33
CA GLU A 382 13.39 13.36 14.53
C GLU A 382 14.64 12.47 14.47
N THR A 383 14.83 11.82 13.35
CA THR A 383 16.14 11.27 12.96
C THR A 383 16.93 12.37 12.26
N HIS A 384 16.82 13.59 12.75
CA HIS A 384 17.72 14.68 12.38
C HIS A 384 18.61 14.93 13.60
N GLU A 385 19.71 14.26 13.61
CA GLU A 385 20.91 14.84 14.17
C GLU A 385 21.28 16.01 13.26
N ASN A 386 21.41 17.18 13.89
CA ASN A 386 21.90 18.40 13.27
C ASN A 386 23.31 18.22 12.69
#